data_00d1dda256acbd20b2e96c676cf0abed
#
_entry.id   00d1dda256acbd20b2e96c676cf0abed
#
_cell.length_a   1.000
_cell.length_b   1.000
_cell.length_c   1.000
_cell.angle_alpha   90.00
_cell.angle_beta   90.00
_cell.angle_gamma   90.00
#
_symmetry.space_group_name_H-M   'P 1'
#
loop_
_entity.id
_entity.type
_entity.pdbx_description
1 polymer ?
#
loop_
_entity_poly.entity_id
_entity_poly.type
_entity_poly.pdbx_seq_one_letter_code
_entity_poly.pdbx_strand_id
1 'polypeptide(L)'
;MKQIRIGLGSGDAGGTPLEKVRDQILAAEAAGFQSVWLPNIFGMDPMTLAALAGRETSRIEVGTAVVPTFSRHPFYMAQQALTTQAALGGRFVLRAGLRCHADDCRLRAPAGFGTLRGT
;
A
#
# COMPACT_ATOMS: atom_id res chain seq x y z
N MET A 1 7.74 17.83 20.91
CA MET A 1 7.10 16.52 21.16
C MET A 1 7.08 15.71 19.86
N LYS A 2 7.59 14.49 19.91
CA LYS A 2 7.53 13.58 18.78
C LYS A 2 6.08 13.17 18.56
N GLN A 3 5.49 13.59 17.48
CA GLN A 3 4.10 13.26 17.16
C GLN A 3 4.02 11.77 16.81
N ILE A 4 3.22 11.01 17.56
CA ILE A 4 2.98 9.59 17.26
C ILE A 4 2.11 9.53 15.99
N ARG A 5 2.65 8.94 14.93
CA ARG A 5 1.90 8.72 13.70
C ARG A 5 1.11 7.42 13.84
N ILE A 6 -0.19 7.53 13.84
CA ILE A 6 -1.10 6.38 13.91
C ILE A 6 -1.57 6.07 12.49
N GLY A 7 -1.34 4.83 12.07
CA GLY A 7 -1.83 4.31 10.81
C GLY A 7 -2.95 3.30 11.02
N LEU A 8 -3.87 3.23 10.08
CA LEU A 8 -4.92 2.23 10.01
C LEU A 8 -4.51 1.16 8.99
N GLY A 9 -4.63 -0.11 9.35
CA GLY A 9 -4.53 -1.22 8.42
C GLY A 9 -5.92 -1.58 7.89
N SER A 10 -6.10 -1.58 6.58
CA SER A 10 -7.30 -2.15 5.99
C SER A 10 -7.10 -3.64 5.76
N GLY A 11 -7.92 -4.47 6.39
CA GLY A 11 -7.93 -5.91 6.13
C GLY A 11 -8.61 -6.20 4.80
N ASP A 12 -7.92 -6.89 3.91
CA ASP A 12 -8.54 -7.46 2.73
C ASP A 12 -8.64 -8.97 2.89
N ALA A 13 -9.85 -9.42 3.15
CA ALA A 13 -10.15 -10.85 3.24
C ALA A 13 -10.51 -11.49 1.89
N GLY A 14 -10.31 -10.77 0.79
CA GLY A 14 -10.76 -11.17 -0.54
C GLY A 14 -12.26 -10.91 -0.75
N GLY A 15 -12.60 -10.28 -1.85
CA GLY A 15 -14.00 -9.99 -2.22
C GLY A 15 -14.60 -8.72 -1.61
N THR A 16 -13.80 -7.89 -0.98
CA THR A 16 -14.27 -6.56 -0.56
C THR A 16 -14.46 -5.66 -1.78
N PRO A 17 -15.64 -5.04 -1.98
CA PRO A 17 -15.86 -4.14 -3.10
C PRO A 17 -14.91 -2.94 -3.10
N LEU A 18 -14.51 -2.51 -4.30
CA LEU A 18 -13.63 -1.35 -4.50
C LEU A 18 -14.11 -0.11 -3.75
N GLU A 19 -15.39 0.19 -3.86
CA GLU A 19 -16.02 1.35 -3.23
C GLU A 19 -15.91 1.32 -1.72
N LYS A 20 -16.00 0.13 -1.13
CA LYS A 20 -15.86 -0.02 0.32
C LYS A 20 -14.46 0.31 0.81
N VAL A 21 -13.43 -0.14 0.08
CA VAL A 21 -12.03 0.17 0.43
C VAL A 21 -11.76 1.67 0.23
N ARG A 22 -12.25 2.25 -0.87
CA ARG A 22 -12.17 3.69 -1.11
C ARG A 22 -12.82 4.47 0.04
N ASP A 23 -14.02 4.10 0.45
CA ASP A 23 -14.76 4.76 1.52
C ASP A 23 -14.04 4.63 2.88
N GLN A 24 -13.39 3.50 3.13
CA GLN A 24 -12.55 3.32 4.32
C GLN A 24 -11.35 4.27 4.34
N ILE A 25 -10.71 4.48 3.20
CA ILE A 25 -9.57 5.42 3.09
C ILE A 25 -10.05 6.87 3.30
N LEU A 26 -11.17 7.25 2.70
CA LEU A 26 -11.77 8.57 2.88
C LEU A 26 -12.21 8.79 4.34
N ALA A 27 -12.82 7.79 4.95
CA ALA A 27 -13.20 7.83 6.36
C ALA A 27 -12.01 7.94 7.29
N ALA A 28 -10.90 7.25 6.99
CA ALA A 28 -9.67 7.36 7.76
C ALA A 28 -9.08 8.77 7.70
N GLU A 29 -9.10 9.40 6.53
CA GLU A 29 -8.68 10.80 6.40
C GLU A 29 -9.58 11.75 7.18
N ALA A 30 -10.89 11.58 7.08
CA ALA A 30 -11.87 12.38 7.81
C ALA A 30 -11.74 12.21 9.34
N ALA A 31 -11.39 11.03 9.80
CA ALA A 31 -11.16 10.74 11.21
C ALA A 31 -9.80 11.25 11.73
N GLY A 32 -8.96 11.81 10.88
CA GLY A 32 -7.68 12.39 11.26
C GLY A 32 -6.50 11.42 11.31
N PHE A 33 -6.64 10.21 10.80
CA PHE A 33 -5.50 9.30 10.66
C PHE A 33 -4.45 9.87 9.69
N GLN A 34 -3.20 9.68 10.01
CA GLN A 34 -2.08 10.20 9.22
C GLN A 34 -1.72 9.29 8.06
N SER A 35 -1.97 8.00 8.19
CA SER A 35 -1.67 7.01 7.15
C SER A 35 -2.67 5.85 7.16
N VAL A 36 -2.81 5.23 6.00
CA VAL A 36 -3.54 3.97 5.82
C VAL A 36 -2.63 2.99 5.08
N TRP A 37 -2.70 1.72 5.45
CA TRP A 37 -1.84 0.67 4.93
C TRP A 37 -2.66 -0.42 4.25
N LEU A 38 -2.37 -0.65 2.97
CA LEU A 38 -3.11 -1.58 2.13
C LEU A 38 -2.33 -2.90 1.98
N PRO A 39 -2.94 -4.04 2.32
CA PRO A 39 -2.33 -5.34 2.12
C PRO A 39 -2.33 -5.74 0.64
N ASN A 40 -1.42 -6.62 0.28
CA ASN A 40 -1.41 -7.26 -1.04
C ASN A 40 -1.39 -8.78 -0.83
N ILE A 41 -2.56 -9.37 -0.68
CA ILE A 41 -2.73 -10.82 -0.53
C ILE A 41 -3.44 -11.35 -1.78
N PHE A 42 -4.71 -11.70 -1.68
CA PHE A 42 -5.51 -12.24 -2.79
C PHE A 42 -6.55 -11.25 -3.32
N GLY A 43 -6.65 -10.10 -2.71
CA GLY A 43 -7.63 -9.09 -3.09
C GLY A 43 -7.12 -8.17 -4.20
N MET A 44 -7.58 -6.93 -4.15
CA MET A 44 -7.24 -5.92 -5.14
C MET A 44 -5.78 -5.46 -5.02
N ASP A 45 -5.22 -5.03 -6.13
CA ASP A 45 -3.88 -4.45 -6.16
C ASP A 45 -3.80 -3.17 -5.34
N PRO A 46 -2.91 -3.10 -4.32
CA PRO A 46 -2.86 -1.95 -3.42
C PRO A 46 -2.35 -0.67 -4.08
N MET A 47 -1.49 -0.75 -5.07
CA MET A 47 -0.99 0.45 -5.77
C MET A 47 -2.08 1.07 -6.65
N THR A 48 -2.87 0.25 -7.33
CA THR A 48 -4.02 0.72 -8.10
C THR A 48 -5.08 1.36 -7.18
N LEU A 49 -5.38 0.70 -6.06
CA LEU A 49 -6.29 1.25 -5.05
C LEU A 49 -5.80 2.57 -4.48
N ALA A 50 -4.51 2.65 -4.16
CA ALA A 50 -3.90 3.87 -3.65
C ALA A 50 -4.02 5.02 -4.65
N ALA A 51 -3.77 4.76 -5.93
CA ALA A 51 -3.90 5.77 -6.98
C ALA A 51 -5.35 6.28 -7.11
N LEU A 52 -6.32 5.37 -7.11
CA LEU A 52 -7.75 5.72 -7.22
C LEU A 52 -8.22 6.52 -6.00
N ALA A 53 -8.02 5.99 -4.81
CA ALA A 53 -8.45 6.66 -3.58
C ALA A 53 -7.65 7.92 -3.29
N GLY A 54 -6.38 7.94 -3.65
CA GLY A 54 -5.49 9.07 -3.45
C GLY A 54 -5.92 10.33 -4.21
N ARG A 55 -6.59 10.16 -5.34
CA ARG A 55 -7.15 11.30 -6.10
C ARG A 55 -8.30 11.98 -5.37
N GLU A 56 -8.97 11.28 -4.48
CA GLU A 56 -10.09 11.78 -3.69
C GLU A 56 -9.67 12.23 -2.28
N THR A 57 -8.41 12.04 -1.91
CA THR A 57 -7.82 12.45 -0.63
C THR A 57 -6.87 13.63 -0.83
N SER A 58 -6.61 14.38 0.25
CA SER A 58 -5.75 15.57 0.20
C SER A 58 -4.56 15.53 1.14
N ARG A 59 -4.63 14.76 2.21
CA ARG A 59 -3.65 14.80 3.31
C ARG A 59 -3.10 13.44 3.71
N ILE A 60 -3.94 12.41 3.74
CA ILE A 60 -3.55 11.09 4.25
C ILE A 60 -2.46 10.45 3.40
N GLU A 61 -1.47 9.87 4.06
CA GLU A 61 -0.45 9.04 3.43
C GLU A 61 -1.02 7.63 3.19
N VAL A 62 -0.86 7.10 1.98
CA VAL A 62 -1.31 5.76 1.63
C VAL A 62 -0.11 4.87 1.34
N GLY A 63 -0.01 3.78 2.03
CA GLY A 63 1.11 2.84 1.89
C GLY A 63 0.69 1.41 1.63
N THR A 64 1.63 0.62 1.18
CA THR A 64 1.46 -0.83 1.01
C THR A 64 2.06 -1.61 2.18
N ALA A 65 1.45 -2.72 2.54
CA ALA A 65 1.92 -3.52 3.68
C ALA A 65 1.68 -5.03 3.47
N VAL A 66 2.47 -5.70 2.64
CA VAL A 66 3.52 -5.21 1.76
C VAL A 66 3.26 -5.72 0.34
N VAL A 67 3.87 -5.10 -0.68
CA VAL A 67 3.82 -5.64 -2.05
C VAL A 67 4.90 -6.71 -2.21
N PRO A 68 4.54 -7.92 -2.66
CA PRO A 68 5.53 -8.97 -2.94
C PRO A 68 6.43 -8.59 -4.12
N THR A 69 7.74 -8.80 -3.96
CA THR A 69 8.71 -8.48 -5.02
C THR A 69 8.87 -9.59 -6.04
N PHE A 70 8.58 -10.84 -5.66
CA PHE A 70 8.82 -11.99 -6.54
C PHE A 70 7.88 -12.07 -7.75
N SER A 71 6.69 -11.47 -7.65
CA SER A 71 5.67 -11.50 -8.70
C SER A 71 5.76 -10.35 -9.69
N ARG A 72 6.68 -9.39 -9.50
CA ARG A 72 6.80 -8.19 -10.31
C ARG A 72 8.25 -7.93 -10.70
N HIS A 73 8.45 -7.64 -11.98
CA HIS A 73 9.76 -7.18 -12.43
C HIS A 73 10.08 -5.82 -11.76
N PRO A 74 11.32 -5.61 -11.26
CA PRO A 74 11.68 -4.37 -10.56
C PRO A 74 11.42 -3.08 -11.35
N PHE A 75 11.63 -3.12 -12.67
CA PHE A 75 11.36 -1.99 -13.55
C PHE A 75 9.88 -1.59 -13.51
N TYR A 76 8.97 -2.55 -13.66
CA TYR A 76 7.53 -2.28 -13.66
C TYR A 76 7.02 -1.91 -12.29
N MET A 77 7.58 -2.47 -11.23
CA MET A 77 7.26 -2.07 -9.86
C MET A 77 7.64 -0.60 -9.63
N ALA A 78 8.82 -0.19 -10.06
CA ALA A 78 9.27 1.20 -9.95
C ALA A 78 8.38 2.15 -10.76
N GLN A 79 8.05 1.78 -11.99
CA GLN A 79 7.18 2.57 -12.86
C GLN A 79 5.78 2.74 -12.22
N GLN A 80 5.19 1.68 -11.72
CA GLN A 80 3.88 1.72 -11.06
C GLN A 80 3.93 2.54 -9.78
N ALA A 81 4.97 2.38 -8.97
CA ALA A 81 5.14 3.14 -7.73
C ALA A 81 5.30 4.65 -7.99
N LEU A 82 6.06 5.02 -9.00
CA LEU A 82 6.23 6.43 -9.38
C LEU A 82 4.94 7.05 -9.91
N THR A 83 4.17 6.31 -10.68
CA THR A 83 2.86 6.76 -11.17
C THR A 83 1.87 6.92 -10.01
N THR A 84 1.85 5.97 -9.09
CA THR A 84 1.02 6.04 -7.89
C THR A 84 1.43 7.23 -7.01
N GLN A 85 2.72 7.46 -6.85
CA GLN A 85 3.25 8.61 -6.12
C GLN A 85 2.80 9.94 -6.74
N ALA A 86 2.84 10.04 -8.06
CA ALA A 86 2.35 11.21 -8.78
C ALA A 86 0.85 11.41 -8.56
N ALA A 87 0.06 10.33 -8.60
CA ALA A 87 -1.39 10.39 -8.35
C ALA A 87 -1.75 10.88 -6.95
N LEU A 88 -0.92 10.57 -5.95
CA LEU A 88 -1.09 10.99 -4.57
C LEU A 88 -0.38 12.30 -4.22
N GLY A 89 0.27 12.96 -5.16
CA GLY A 89 0.98 14.20 -4.88
C GLY A 89 2.09 14.04 -3.83
N GLY A 90 2.80 12.93 -3.85
CA GLY A 90 3.92 12.65 -2.92
C GLY A 90 3.53 11.91 -1.63
N ARG A 91 2.27 11.51 -1.46
CA ARG A 91 1.76 10.87 -0.24
C ARG A 91 1.71 9.34 -0.29
N PHE A 92 2.37 8.74 -1.27
CA PHE A 92 2.44 7.29 -1.39
C PHE A 92 3.70 6.74 -0.72
N VAL A 93 3.58 5.60 -0.03
CA VAL A 93 4.70 4.88 0.57
C VAL A 93 4.69 3.43 0.08
N LEU A 94 5.70 3.09 -0.72
CA LEU A 94 5.89 1.71 -1.14
C LEU A 94 6.64 0.93 -0.06
N ARG A 95 5.98 -0.07 0.50
CA ARG A 95 6.64 -1.13 1.26
C ARG A 95 6.58 -2.40 0.43
N ALA A 96 7.74 -2.87 0.02
CA ALA A 96 7.89 -4.09 -0.75
C ALA A 96 8.69 -5.11 0.05
N GLY A 97 8.42 -6.38 -0.14
CA GLY A 97 9.11 -7.44 0.57
C GLY A 97 8.86 -8.81 -0.05
N LEU A 98 9.51 -9.80 0.54
CA LEU A 98 9.41 -11.19 0.12
C LEU A 98 8.35 -11.98 0.89
N ARG A 99 7.56 -11.33 1.71
CA ARG A 99 6.52 -12.01 2.47
C ARG A 99 5.41 -12.49 1.55
N CYS A 100 5.45 -13.75 1.35
CA CYS A 100 4.30 -14.56 1.03
C CYS A 100 3.68 -15.06 2.34
N HIS A 101 2.38 -15.26 2.38
CA HIS A 101 1.76 -15.99 3.48
C HIS A 101 2.41 -17.38 3.54
N ALA A 102 2.76 -17.85 4.75
CA ALA A 102 3.64 -19.00 4.96
C ALA A 102 3.19 -20.30 4.27
N ASP A 103 1.93 -20.42 3.92
CA ASP A 103 1.37 -21.64 3.36
C ASP A 103 1.43 -21.71 1.81
N ASP A 104 1.61 -20.59 1.12
CA ASP A 104 1.56 -20.55 -0.36
C ASP A 104 2.91 -20.32 -1.04
N CYS A 105 3.91 -19.88 -0.32
CA CYS A 105 5.25 -19.61 -0.87
C CYS A 105 6.28 -20.64 -0.44
N ARG A 106 6.35 -21.73 -1.16
CA ARG A 106 7.45 -22.68 -1.09
C ARG A 106 8.74 -22.18 -1.74
N LEU A 107 8.81 -20.92 -2.13
CA LEU A 107 10.00 -20.32 -2.70
C LEU A 107 10.79 -19.64 -1.58
N ARG A 108 11.94 -20.21 -1.25
CA ARG A 108 12.93 -19.57 -0.37
C ARG A 108 13.49 -18.34 -1.08
N ALA A 109 13.16 -17.19 -0.56
CA ALA A 109 13.76 -15.96 -0.99
C ALA A 109 14.91 -15.55 -0.05
N PRO A 110 16.00 -14.99 -0.60
CA PRO A 110 17.10 -14.49 0.23
C PRO A 110 16.68 -13.31 1.09
N ALA A 111 17.26 -13.22 2.28
CA ALA A 111 17.01 -12.14 3.22
C ALA A 111 17.51 -10.79 2.65
N GLY A 112 16.72 -9.75 2.79
CA GLY A 112 17.16 -8.38 2.67
C GLY A 112 16.49 -7.55 1.58
N PHE A 113 15.26 -7.10 1.83
CA PHE A 113 14.72 -5.97 1.08
C PHE A 113 14.17 -4.92 2.05
N GLY A 114 14.65 -3.70 1.86
CA GLY A 114 14.29 -2.55 2.67
C GLY A 114 13.04 -1.82 2.19
N THR A 115 12.63 -0.88 2.98
CA THR A 115 11.55 0.06 2.66
C THR A 115 12.08 1.13 1.73
N LEU A 116 11.49 1.26 0.53
CA LEU A 116 11.73 2.40 -0.33
C LEU A 116 10.74 3.51 0.07
N ARG A 117 11.24 4.55 0.69
CA ARG A 117 10.49 5.81 0.83
C ARG A 117 10.75 6.62 -0.43
N GLY A 118 9.68 6.96 -1.16
CA GLY A 118 9.77 7.99 -2.19
C GLY A 118 10.07 9.34 -1.55
N THR A 119 11.07 9.98 -2.04
CA THR A 119 11.36 11.38 -1.70
C THR A 119 10.49 12.30 -2.50
#